data_176d369a6e65c376427a3b4fc9e23d19
#
_entry.id   176d369a6e65c376427a3b4fc9e23d19
#
_cell.length_a   1.000
_cell.length_b   1.000
_cell.length_c   1.000
_cell.angle_alpha   90.00
_cell.angle_beta   90.00
_cell.angle_gamma   90.00
#
_symmetry.space_group_name_H-M   'P 1'
#
loop_
_entity.id
_entity.type
_entity.pdbx_description
1 polymer ?
#
loop_
_entity_poly.entity_id
_entity_poly.type
_entity_poly.pdbx_seq_one_letter_code
_entity_poly.pdbx_strand_id
1 'polypeptide(L)'
;MVDWLIRNAVIVDGMGNPSFPGDIAIRGDLISRVGNLGDLDARNMIEASGKVAAPGFIDMHSHSDVLYLNGSPPLHKIYQGVTTELIGQDGISAAPVTETSKNLLREMIEPLAGKLEYEWEPWSVEEGFRRLAEKEPQLNVMTLVGHCNLRLAVMGHKMARPSVDELDRMGKLLAESLEQGAMGLSLGLIYPPSSYSETDELISLARVVREHDGIVVAHIRNEQERQFEALEEMMTIGRESGCRIHISHLKCTGRGNWGKMPKALEKLEHAVEEGIDISFDQYPYTASCTTLSVLLPSWAVEGGWKGFQNRLNDPQTRESILASLKESMEGRGGASSVVIASVQSEENQGLVGKNLEDISRDRGVSPEEAALHLLVEEKLRVVAIYHAMWEEDVEYAMRHSLHTVGSDGILVEFPHPRTYGTFPRLISHFCREKSLLSLEEAIRRMTSAPAQRLNLGNRGRIEPGVCADVILFDPEQFRDTASYEEPRQFASGLHWVFVNGKPVLREGKVQDIRPGHVIKKTSLRA
;
A
#
# COMPACT_ATOMS: atom_id res chain seq x y z
N MET A 1 25.20 -26.71 -15.89
CA MET A 1 25.13 -26.50 -14.43
C MET A 1 24.34 -25.23 -14.18
N VAL A 2 23.30 -25.27 -13.37
CA VAL A 2 22.49 -24.13 -12.92
C VAL A 2 22.91 -23.71 -11.50
N ASP A 3 22.48 -22.53 -11.04
CA ASP A 3 22.87 -22.06 -9.72
C ASP A 3 22.03 -22.72 -8.61
N TRP A 4 20.73 -22.89 -8.87
CA TRP A 4 19.80 -23.57 -7.97
C TRP A 4 18.91 -24.54 -8.74
N LEU A 5 18.61 -25.67 -8.12
CA LEU A 5 17.60 -26.62 -8.57
C LEU A 5 16.67 -26.94 -7.40
N ILE A 6 15.41 -26.53 -7.52
CA ILE A 6 14.32 -26.84 -6.60
C ILE A 6 13.64 -28.08 -7.15
N ARG A 7 13.62 -29.18 -6.39
CA ARG A 7 13.11 -30.48 -6.81
C ARG A 7 11.82 -30.86 -6.13
N ASN A 8 10.99 -31.60 -6.85
CA ASN A 8 9.80 -32.27 -6.32
C ASN A 8 8.78 -31.31 -5.65
N ALA A 9 8.70 -30.06 -6.11
CA ALA A 9 7.73 -29.11 -5.61
C ALA A 9 6.34 -29.32 -6.22
N VAL A 10 5.30 -28.89 -5.53
CA VAL A 10 4.00 -28.59 -6.14
C VAL A 10 4.09 -27.16 -6.67
N ILE A 11 4.13 -27.01 -8.00
CA ILE A 11 4.27 -25.70 -8.65
C ILE A 11 2.89 -25.07 -8.84
N VAL A 12 2.70 -23.88 -8.29
CA VAL A 12 1.59 -22.97 -8.60
C VAL A 12 2.18 -21.83 -9.42
N ASP A 13 1.88 -21.81 -10.70
CA ASP A 13 2.60 -20.97 -11.68
C ASP A 13 2.30 -19.46 -11.60
N GLY A 14 1.31 -19.07 -10.80
CA GLY A 14 0.87 -17.68 -10.66
C GLY A 14 -0.15 -17.22 -11.71
N MET A 15 -0.49 -18.05 -12.69
CA MET A 15 -1.40 -17.72 -13.78
C MET A 15 -2.86 -18.17 -13.54
N GLY A 16 -3.12 -18.81 -12.39
CA GLY A 16 -4.43 -19.40 -12.07
C GLY A 16 -4.65 -20.78 -12.71
N ASN A 17 -3.62 -21.36 -13.34
CA ASN A 17 -3.67 -22.72 -13.86
C ASN A 17 -3.64 -23.74 -12.70
N PRO A 18 -4.18 -24.96 -12.89
CA PRO A 18 -4.04 -26.01 -11.90
C PRO A 18 -2.59 -26.26 -11.53
N SER A 19 -2.31 -26.46 -10.24
CA SER A 19 -0.99 -26.80 -9.73
C SER A 19 -0.50 -28.15 -10.27
N PHE A 20 0.81 -28.30 -10.43
CA PHE A 20 1.42 -29.51 -10.97
C PHE A 20 2.75 -29.83 -10.27
N PRO A 21 3.15 -31.14 -10.17
CA PRO A 21 4.45 -31.51 -9.64
C PRO A 21 5.57 -31.18 -10.64
N GLY A 22 6.70 -30.67 -10.13
CA GLY A 22 7.81 -30.36 -11.00
C GLY A 22 9.03 -29.78 -10.27
N ASP A 23 10.05 -29.50 -11.08
CA ASP A 23 11.32 -28.90 -10.66
C ASP A 23 11.45 -27.50 -11.26
N ILE A 24 12.18 -26.62 -10.58
CA ILE A 24 12.50 -25.27 -11.05
C ILE A 24 14.02 -25.11 -11.04
N ALA A 25 14.61 -24.78 -12.19
CA ALA A 25 16.02 -24.46 -12.30
C ALA A 25 16.24 -22.95 -12.46
N ILE A 26 17.14 -22.38 -11.63
CA ILE A 26 17.49 -20.97 -11.63
C ILE A 26 18.93 -20.81 -12.11
N ARG A 27 19.16 -19.86 -13.04
CA ARG A 27 20.48 -19.47 -13.52
C ARG A 27 20.60 -17.95 -13.54
N GLY A 28 21.52 -17.39 -12.76
CA GLY A 28 21.63 -15.95 -12.56
C GLY A 28 20.36 -15.44 -11.88
N ASP A 29 19.73 -14.46 -12.48
CA ASP A 29 18.51 -13.83 -12.02
C ASP A 29 17.22 -14.38 -12.66
N LEU A 30 17.32 -15.42 -13.52
CA LEU A 30 16.21 -15.95 -14.30
C LEU A 30 15.86 -17.41 -13.94
N ILE A 31 14.59 -17.74 -14.05
CA ILE A 31 14.11 -19.11 -14.15
C ILE A 31 14.57 -19.65 -15.51
N SER A 32 15.41 -20.68 -15.52
CA SER A 32 15.97 -21.22 -16.76
C SER A 32 15.16 -22.37 -17.33
N ARG A 33 14.56 -23.21 -16.47
CA ARG A 33 13.74 -24.36 -16.85
C ARG A 33 12.69 -24.66 -15.78
N VAL A 34 11.57 -25.23 -16.20
CA VAL A 34 10.49 -25.72 -15.32
C VAL A 34 10.00 -27.07 -15.86
N GLY A 35 9.68 -28.02 -14.99
CA GLY A 35 9.14 -29.34 -15.34
C GLY A 35 9.95 -30.48 -14.71
N ASN A 36 9.91 -31.68 -15.28
CA ASN A 36 10.73 -32.77 -14.81
C ASN A 36 12.16 -32.62 -15.35
N LEU A 37 13.12 -32.23 -14.51
CA LEU A 37 14.49 -31.90 -14.92
C LEU A 37 15.52 -33.02 -14.71
N GLY A 38 15.10 -34.16 -14.14
CA GLY A 38 15.93 -35.36 -14.01
C GLY A 38 17.28 -35.09 -13.32
N ASP A 39 18.39 -35.48 -13.95
CA ASP A 39 19.75 -35.37 -13.40
C ASP A 39 20.42 -34.03 -13.77
N LEU A 40 19.68 -32.93 -13.82
CA LEU A 40 20.26 -31.63 -14.15
C LEU A 40 21.29 -31.21 -13.09
N ASP A 41 22.52 -30.89 -13.52
CA ASP A 41 23.57 -30.40 -12.65
C ASP A 41 23.28 -29.02 -12.09
N ALA A 42 23.36 -28.90 -10.77
CA ALA A 42 23.17 -27.64 -10.02
C ALA A 42 24.26 -27.43 -8.97
N ARG A 43 24.61 -26.17 -8.71
CA ARG A 43 25.50 -25.81 -7.60
C ARG A 43 24.85 -26.02 -6.24
N ASN A 44 23.57 -25.74 -6.17
CA ASN A 44 22.75 -25.88 -4.96
C ASN A 44 21.47 -26.61 -5.32
N MET A 45 21.03 -27.49 -4.42
CA MET A 45 19.79 -28.26 -4.60
C MET A 45 18.91 -28.10 -3.36
N ILE A 46 17.60 -27.96 -3.59
CA ILE A 46 16.57 -27.89 -2.56
C ILE A 46 15.59 -29.02 -2.81
N GLU A 47 15.42 -29.91 -1.83
CA GLU A 47 14.35 -30.89 -1.83
C GLU A 47 13.07 -30.23 -1.32
N ALA A 48 12.04 -30.12 -2.16
CA ALA A 48 10.80 -29.40 -1.91
C ALA A 48 9.58 -30.32 -1.87
N SER A 49 9.75 -31.62 -1.64
CA SER A 49 8.63 -32.56 -1.48
C SER A 49 7.66 -32.09 -0.40
N GLY A 50 6.38 -32.05 -0.73
CA GLY A 50 5.31 -31.57 0.15
C GLY A 50 5.24 -30.04 0.31
N LYS A 51 6.06 -29.28 -0.39
CA LYS A 51 6.03 -27.82 -0.40
C LYS A 51 5.45 -27.27 -1.70
N VAL A 52 4.85 -26.09 -1.60
CA VAL A 52 4.41 -25.31 -2.76
C VAL A 52 5.54 -24.36 -3.17
N ALA A 53 5.84 -24.37 -4.47
CA ALA A 53 6.65 -23.35 -5.14
C ALA A 53 5.72 -22.39 -5.89
N ALA A 54 5.79 -21.10 -5.58
CA ALA A 54 5.00 -20.07 -6.23
C ALA A 54 5.87 -18.87 -6.61
N PRO A 55 5.42 -17.97 -7.51
CA PRO A 55 6.10 -16.70 -7.72
C PRO A 55 6.12 -15.90 -6.42
N GLY A 56 7.15 -15.09 -6.21
CA GLY A 56 7.20 -14.12 -5.13
C GLY A 56 6.07 -13.10 -5.25
N PHE A 57 5.50 -12.73 -4.11
CA PHE A 57 4.35 -11.84 -4.06
C PHE A 57 4.71 -10.39 -4.41
N ILE A 58 3.78 -9.71 -5.05
CA ILE A 58 3.86 -8.29 -5.41
C ILE A 58 2.85 -7.53 -4.55
N ASP A 59 3.35 -6.67 -3.69
CA ASP A 59 2.53 -5.80 -2.85
C ASP A 59 2.13 -4.54 -3.61
N MET A 60 0.84 -4.43 -3.94
CA MET A 60 0.29 -3.31 -4.71
C MET A 60 0.15 -2.03 -3.90
N HIS A 61 0.26 -2.12 -2.57
CA HIS A 61 0.04 -0.98 -1.68
C HIS A 61 0.98 -1.05 -0.46
N SER A 62 2.04 -0.26 -0.47
CA SER A 62 3.05 -0.25 0.58
C SER A 62 3.49 1.16 0.95
N HIS A 63 3.77 1.38 2.25
CA HIS A 63 4.30 2.62 2.83
C HIS A 63 5.75 2.46 3.31
N SER A 64 6.55 1.66 2.60
CA SER A 64 7.96 1.37 2.94
C SER A 64 8.96 2.41 2.42
N ASP A 65 8.53 3.59 1.99
CA ASP A 65 9.37 4.62 1.34
C ASP A 65 10.61 4.96 2.16
N VAL A 66 10.42 5.38 3.41
CA VAL A 66 11.50 5.79 4.31
C VAL A 66 12.32 4.59 4.78
N LEU A 67 11.71 3.41 4.95
CA LEU A 67 12.41 2.18 5.29
C LEU A 67 13.53 1.90 4.28
N TYR A 68 13.21 1.95 2.98
CA TYR A 68 14.19 1.72 1.92
C TYR A 68 15.22 2.83 1.80
N LEU A 69 14.82 4.09 1.96
CA LEU A 69 15.75 5.23 1.95
C LEU A 69 16.76 5.17 3.11
N ASN A 70 16.38 4.62 4.26
CA ASN A 70 17.28 4.35 5.38
C ASN A 70 18.13 3.08 5.17
N GLY A 71 17.83 2.26 4.17
CA GLY A 71 18.50 0.99 3.92
C GLY A 71 18.16 -0.11 4.93
N SER A 72 17.04 0.04 5.63
CA SER A 72 16.56 -0.94 6.61
C SER A 72 15.97 -2.18 5.93
N PRO A 73 16.14 -3.39 6.48
CA PRO A 73 15.60 -4.60 5.89
C PRO A 73 14.08 -4.69 6.05
N PRO A 74 13.32 -5.00 4.98
CA PRO A 74 11.87 -5.14 5.03
C PRO A 74 11.43 -6.52 5.58
N LEU A 75 11.82 -6.86 6.80
CA LEU A 75 11.60 -8.19 7.39
C LEU A 75 10.14 -8.58 7.40
N HIS A 76 9.25 -7.64 7.72
CA HIS A 76 7.80 -7.84 7.73
C HIS A 76 7.24 -8.25 6.36
N LYS A 77 7.89 -7.88 5.26
CA LYS A 77 7.52 -8.27 3.89
C LYS A 77 8.16 -9.60 3.48
N ILE A 78 9.45 -9.78 3.78
CA ILE A 78 10.18 -11.00 3.45
C ILE A 78 9.50 -12.22 4.05
N TYR A 79 9.13 -12.17 5.34
CA TYR A 79 8.43 -13.27 6.01
C TYR A 79 7.01 -13.54 5.52
N GLN A 80 6.44 -12.64 4.72
CA GLN A 80 5.17 -12.86 4.05
C GLN A 80 5.33 -13.39 2.61
N GLY A 81 6.56 -13.56 2.11
CA GLY A 81 6.82 -13.99 0.73
C GLY A 81 6.76 -12.88 -0.31
N VAL A 82 6.74 -11.62 0.11
CA VAL A 82 6.80 -10.46 -0.80
C VAL A 82 8.21 -10.36 -1.37
N THR A 83 8.30 -10.13 -2.68
CA THR A 83 9.55 -9.93 -3.42
C THR A 83 9.59 -8.59 -4.15
N THR A 84 8.43 -7.93 -4.28
CA THR A 84 8.29 -6.66 -5.01
C THR A 84 7.25 -5.79 -4.33
N GLU A 85 7.54 -4.50 -4.15
CA GLU A 85 6.64 -3.51 -3.53
C GLU A 85 6.43 -2.30 -4.43
N LEU A 86 5.18 -1.80 -4.47
CA LEU A 86 4.82 -0.51 -5.05
C LEU A 86 4.62 0.51 -3.91
N ILE A 87 5.57 1.42 -3.76
CA ILE A 87 5.56 2.50 -2.76
C ILE A 87 5.06 3.83 -3.34
N GLY A 88 4.98 4.87 -2.52
CA GLY A 88 4.48 6.19 -2.94
C GLY A 88 2.95 6.24 -3.04
N GLN A 89 2.27 5.61 -2.09
CA GLN A 89 0.81 5.43 -2.07
C GLN A 89 0.06 6.63 -1.46
N ASP A 90 -1.26 6.63 -1.61
CA ASP A 90 -2.19 7.56 -0.95
C ASP A 90 -1.88 9.03 -1.18
N GLY A 91 -1.37 9.34 -2.36
CA GLY A 91 -1.04 10.71 -2.76
C GLY A 91 0.25 11.25 -2.16
N ILE A 92 1.04 10.42 -1.47
CA ILE A 92 2.27 10.83 -0.79
C ILE A 92 3.41 9.90 -1.21
N SER A 93 4.51 10.48 -1.71
CA SER A 93 5.70 9.72 -2.10
C SER A 93 6.98 10.41 -1.61
N ALA A 94 8.06 9.64 -1.48
CA ALA A 94 9.35 10.20 -1.08
C ALA A 94 10.01 11.06 -2.18
N ALA A 95 9.49 11.04 -3.40
CA ALA A 95 9.93 11.86 -4.54
C ALA A 95 8.75 12.17 -5.47
N PRO A 96 8.74 13.33 -6.18
CA PRO A 96 9.72 14.40 -6.11
C PRO A 96 9.60 15.26 -4.85
N VAL A 97 10.72 15.84 -4.42
CA VAL A 97 10.80 16.81 -3.31
C VAL A 97 11.37 18.12 -3.85
N THR A 98 10.72 19.24 -3.54
CA THR A 98 11.20 20.58 -3.90
C THR A 98 11.60 21.37 -2.67
N GLU A 99 12.32 22.49 -2.84
CA GLU A 99 12.68 23.35 -1.72
C GLU A 99 11.45 23.87 -0.97
N THR A 100 10.36 24.11 -1.69
CA THR A 100 9.09 24.60 -1.11
C THR A 100 8.28 23.52 -0.42
N SER A 101 8.41 22.25 -0.84
CA SER A 101 7.60 21.14 -0.33
C SER A 101 8.28 20.33 0.77
N LYS A 102 9.62 20.33 0.89
CA LYS A 102 10.37 19.38 1.72
C LYS A 102 9.90 19.27 3.18
N ASN A 103 9.63 20.39 3.84
CA ASN A 103 9.21 20.38 5.25
C ASN A 103 7.78 19.87 5.43
N LEU A 104 6.86 20.29 4.53
CA LEU A 104 5.47 19.86 4.57
C LEU A 104 5.36 18.37 4.24
N LEU A 105 6.11 17.92 3.25
CA LEU A 105 6.15 16.50 2.87
C LEU A 105 6.72 15.63 3.99
N ARG A 106 7.79 16.07 4.65
CA ARG A 106 8.33 15.40 5.82
C ARG A 106 7.27 15.25 6.93
N GLU A 107 6.53 16.33 7.24
CA GLU A 107 5.46 16.30 8.24
C GLU A 107 4.35 15.29 7.92
N MET A 108 4.10 15.03 6.63
CA MET A 108 3.10 14.07 6.16
C MET A 108 3.62 12.63 6.13
N ILE A 109 4.87 12.41 5.71
CA ILE A 109 5.44 11.06 5.53
C ILE A 109 5.88 10.44 6.86
N GLU A 110 6.59 11.20 7.71
CA GLU A 110 7.21 10.65 8.92
C GLU A 110 6.24 9.92 9.86
N PRO A 111 5.00 10.36 10.07
CA PRO A 111 4.07 9.63 10.92
C PRO A 111 3.70 8.25 10.39
N LEU A 112 3.68 8.07 9.06
CA LEU A 112 3.24 6.84 8.39
C LEU A 112 4.40 5.90 8.02
N ALA A 113 5.54 6.47 7.60
CA ALA A 113 6.66 5.70 7.05
C ALA A 113 7.93 5.72 7.93
N GLY A 114 7.90 6.42 9.07
CA GLY A 114 9.06 6.60 9.95
C GLY A 114 9.93 7.79 9.57
N LYS A 115 10.93 8.07 10.41
CA LYS A 115 11.84 9.20 10.20
C LYS A 115 12.96 8.83 9.24
N LEU A 116 13.27 9.76 8.32
CA LEU A 116 14.47 9.66 7.51
C LEU A 116 15.70 9.95 8.39
N GLU A 117 16.75 9.12 8.29
CA GLU A 117 17.97 9.23 9.10
C GLU A 117 18.91 10.36 8.66
N TYR A 118 18.58 11.03 7.57
CA TYR A 118 19.30 12.21 7.04
C TYR A 118 18.31 13.31 6.65
N GLU A 119 18.84 14.51 6.36
CA GLU A 119 18.01 15.67 6.06
C GLU A 119 17.23 15.52 4.75
N TRP A 120 15.98 15.94 4.78
CA TRP A 120 15.16 16.07 3.58
C TRP A 120 15.69 17.23 2.73
N GLU A 121 16.16 16.90 1.54
CA GLU A 121 16.63 17.84 0.55
C GLU A 121 15.75 17.78 -0.71
N PRO A 122 15.81 18.80 -1.60
CA PRO A 122 15.16 18.70 -2.90
C PRO A 122 15.81 17.60 -3.75
N TRP A 123 14.97 16.71 -4.29
CA TRP A 123 15.39 15.68 -5.26
C TRP A 123 14.27 15.30 -6.22
N SER A 124 14.66 14.96 -7.44
CA SER A 124 13.77 14.39 -8.46
C SER A 124 13.47 12.91 -8.19
N VAL A 125 12.57 12.32 -8.96
CA VAL A 125 12.34 10.87 -8.93
C VAL A 125 13.60 10.08 -9.31
N GLU A 126 14.37 10.56 -10.31
CA GLU A 126 15.63 9.94 -10.70
C GLU A 126 16.65 9.90 -9.55
N GLU A 127 16.80 11.02 -8.85
CA GLU A 127 17.66 11.09 -7.67
C GLU A 127 17.14 10.19 -6.54
N GLY A 128 15.81 10.15 -6.32
CA GLY A 128 15.18 9.22 -5.37
C GLY A 128 15.51 7.76 -5.71
N PHE A 129 15.42 7.37 -6.97
CA PHE A 129 15.83 6.03 -7.43
C PHE A 129 17.32 5.76 -7.24
N ARG A 130 18.19 6.75 -7.47
CA ARG A 130 19.62 6.60 -7.21
C ARG A 130 19.89 6.35 -5.72
N ARG A 131 19.24 7.10 -4.84
CA ARG A 131 19.35 6.93 -3.38
C ARG A 131 18.85 5.56 -2.92
N LEU A 132 17.73 5.09 -3.46
CA LEU A 132 17.21 3.75 -3.19
C LEU A 132 18.19 2.67 -3.67
N ALA A 133 18.75 2.81 -4.88
CA ALA A 133 19.71 1.86 -5.44
C ALA A 133 21.03 1.79 -4.65
N GLU A 134 21.52 2.93 -4.14
CA GLU A 134 22.71 3.00 -3.29
C GLU A 134 22.54 2.28 -1.95
N LYS A 135 21.29 2.12 -1.48
CA LYS A 135 20.97 1.34 -0.28
C LYS A 135 20.90 -0.16 -0.56
N GLU A 136 21.01 -0.58 -1.83
CA GLU A 136 20.96 -1.98 -2.23
C GLU A 136 19.76 -2.69 -1.57
N PRO A 137 18.52 -2.47 -2.02
CA PRO A 137 17.34 -3.02 -1.36
C PRO A 137 17.33 -4.56 -1.39
N GLN A 138 16.77 -5.21 -0.38
CA GLN A 138 16.61 -6.66 -0.38
C GLN A 138 15.49 -7.15 -1.31
N LEU A 139 14.44 -6.35 -1.48
CA LEU A 139 13.30 -6.61 -2.37
C LEU A 139 13.32 -5.65 -3.56
N ASN A 140 12.58 -6.00 -4.60
CA ASN A 140 12.35 -5.10 -5.72
C ASN A 140 11.40 -3.98 -5.31
N VAL A 141 11.69 -2.75 -5.73
CA VAL A 141 10.94 -1.55 -5.33
C VAL A 141 10.56 -0.74 -6.56
N MET A 142 9.31 -0.32 -6.63
CA MET A 142 8.75 0.61 -7.62
C MET A 142 8.09 1.76 -6.87
N THR A 143 8.00 2.96 -7.48
CA THR A 143 7.31 4.10 -6.86
C THR A 143 6.25 4.72 -7.77
N LEU A 144 5.24 5.29 -7.13
CA LEU A 144 4.30 6.24 -7.71
C LEU A 144 4.74 7.68 -7.37
N VAL A 145 4.18 8.65 -8.08
CA VAL A 145 4.28 10.07 -7.74
C VAL A 145 3.06 10.46 -6.92
N GLY A 146 3.25 11.01 -5.74
CA GLY A 146 2.15 11.46 -4.90
C GLY A 146 1.53 12.76 -5.42
N HIS A 147 0.21 12.84 -5.50
CA HIS A 147 -0.52 14.07 -5.85
C HIS A 147 -0.28 15.19 -4.85
N CYS A 148 -0.18 14.87 -3.55
CA CYS A 148 0.21 15.84 -2.54
C CYS A 148 1.59 16.45 -2.83
N ASN A 149 2.55 15.64 -3.32
CA ASN A 149 3.87 16.15 -3.71
C ASN A 149 3.76 17.23 -4.78
N LEU A 150 2.93 17.02 -5.81
CA LEU A 150 2.73 17.98 -6.90
C LEU A 150 2.08 19.27 -6.39
N ARG A 151 1.00 19.16 -5.62
CA ARG A 151 0.32 20.33 -5.05
C ARG A 151 1.22 21.10 -4.08
N LEU A 152 1.94 20.43 -3.19
CA LEU A 152 2.88 21.06 -2.25
C LEU A 152 4.02 21.78 -2.97
N ALA A 153 4.53 21.19 -4.05
CA ALA A 153 5.60 21.79 -4.85
C ALA A 153 5.18 23.09 -5.54
N VAL A 154 3.93 23.18 -5.99
CA VAL A 154 3.43 24.29 -6.83
C VAL A 154 2.58 25.28 -6.04
N MET A 155 1.71 24.82 -5.18
CA MET A 155 0.69 25.62 -4.48
C MET A 155 0.91 25.70 -2.96
N GLY A 156 1.78 24.83 -2.40
CA GLY A 156 1.86 24.64 -0.96
C GLY A 156 0.58 24.00 -0.41
N HIS A 157 0.24 24.28 0.85
CA HIS A 157 -0.91 23.69 1.55
C HIS A 157 -2.19 24.55 1.44
N LYS A 158 -2.44 25.12 0.25
CA LYS A 158 -3.60 25.99 0.01
C LYS A 158 -4.85 25.18 -0.36
N MET A 159 -5.97 25.52 0.25
CA MET A 159 -7.30 25.03 -0.11
C MET A 159 -7.85 25.89 -1.27
N ALA A 160 -7.37 25.65 -2.48
CA ALA A 160 -7.76 26.41 -3.68
C ALA A 160 -7.71 25.52 -4.93
N ARG A 161 -8.45 25.89 -5.96
CA ARG A 161 -8.25 25.39 -7.30
C ARG A 161 -6.91 25.92 -7.86
N PRO A 162 -6.14 25.11 -8.61
CA PRO A 162 -4.97 25.61 -9.29
C PRO A 162 -5.38 26.58 -10.41
N SER A 163 -4.60 27.61 -10.62
CA SER A 163 -4.63 28.37 -11.86
C SER A 163 -4.17 27.50 -13.04
N VAL A 164 -4.40 27.97 -14.27
CA VAL A 164 -3.92 27.26 -15.48
C VAL A 164 -2.41 27.05 -15.44
N ASP A 165 -1.65 28.05 -15.02
CA ASP A 165 -0.19 27.96 -14.91
C ASP A 165 0.26 27.01 -13.80
N GLU A 166 -0.46 26.95 -12.67
CA GLU A 166 -0.17 26.01 -11.59
C GLU A 166 -0.47 24.57 -12.02
N LEU A 167 -1.58 24.33 -12.71
CA LEU A 167 -1.92 23.01 -13.24
C LEU A 167 -0.91 22.54 -14.30
N ASP A 168 -0.48 23.43 -15.20
CA ASP A 168 0.57 23.14 -16.19
C ASP A 168 1.91 22.79 -15.51
N ARG A 169 2.28 23.50 -14.46
CA ARG A 169 3.50 23.18 -13.67
C ARG A 169 3.40 21.83 -12.97
N MET A 170 2.25 21.49 -12.39
CA MET A 170 2.03 20.15 -11.81
C MET A 170 2.12 19.08 -12.90
N GLY A 171 1.50 19.30 -14.06
CA GLY A 171 1.55 18.39 -15.20
C GLY A 171 2.98 18.15 -15.70
N LYS A 172 3.80 19.20 -15.82
CA LYS A 172 5.22 19.10 -16.21
C LYS A 172 6.05 18.30 -15.19
N LEU A 173 5.90 18.61 -13.90
CA LEU A 173 6.60 17.88 -12.83
C LEU A 173 6.22 16.39 -12.82
N LEU A 174 4.94 16.08 -13.07
CA LEU A 174 4.46 14.71 -13.20
C LEU A 174 5.07 14.03 -14.44
N ALA A 175 5.04 14.66 -15.61
CA ALA A 175 5.61 14.14 -16.85
C ALA A 175 7.09 13.79 -16.70
N GLU A 176 7.89 14.74 -16.17
CA GLU A 176 9.31 14.53 -15.86
C GLU A 176 9.52 13.34 -14.92
N SER A 177 8.69 13.20 -13.89
CA SER A 177 8.77 12.10 -12.93
C SER A 177 8.46 10.73 -13.57
N LEU A 178 7.50 10.69 -14.50
CA LEU A 178 7.13 9.49 -15.26
C LEU A 178 8.22 9.11 -16.27
N GLU A 179 8.84 10.09 -16.94
CA GLU A 179 10.00 9.89 -17.83
C GLU A 179 11.21 9.33 -17.07
N GLN A 180 11.40 9.75 -15.81
CA GLN A 180 12.44 9.23 -14.91
C GLN A 180 12.17 7.81 -14.41
N GLY A 181 10.97 7.28 -14.61
CA GLY A 181 10.65 5.88 -14.39
C GLY A 181 9.61 5.58 -13.31
N ALA A 182 8.90 6.58 -12.78
CA ALA A 182 7.77 6.33 -11.88
C ALA A 182 6.65 5.55 -12.59
N MET A 183 5.94 4.70 -11.85
CA MET A 183 4.90 3.81 -12.40
C MET A 183 3.60 4.56 -12.74
N GLY A 184 3.34 5.68 -12.10
CA GLY A 184 2.10 6.42 -12.24
C GLY A 184 1.92 7.50 -11.19
N LEU A 185 0.69 7.90 -10.97
CA LEU A 185 0.25 8.91 -10.00
C LEU A 185 -0.55 8.25 -8.88
N SER A 186 -0.25 8.56 -7.62
CA SER A 186 -1.11 8.18 -6.50
C SER A 186 -1.94 9.37 -6.01
N LEU A 187 -3.20 9.11 -5.69
CA LEU A 187 -4.15 10.06 -5.15
C LEU A 187 -4.50 9.68 -3.70
N GLY A 188 -4.54 10.65 -2.81
CA GLY A 188 -5.00 10.46 -1.44
C GLY A 188 -6.12 11.46 -1.13
N LEU A 189 -7.33 11.22 -1.67
CA LEU A 189 -8.39 12.23 -1.74
C LEU A 189 -9.08 12.55 -0.40
N ILE A 190 -8.65 11.91 0.69
CA ILE A 190 -9.02 12.30 2.06
C ILE A 190 -7.94 13.14 2.74
N TYR A 191 -6.72 13.17 2.20
CA TYR A 191 -5.57 13.86 2.82
C TYR A 191 -5.34 15.23 2.17
N PRO A 192 -5.31 16.33 2.96
CA PRO A 192 -4.85 17.63 2.47
C PRO A 192 -3.36 17.59 2.07
N PRO A 193 -2.97 18.24 0.94
CA PRO A 193 -3.78 19.08 0.06
C PRO A 193 -4.47 18.33 -1.09
N SER A 194 -4.33 17.01 -1.23
CA SER A 194 -5.00 16.23 -2.29
C SER A 194 -6.53 16.31 -2.20
N SER A 195 -7.08 16.32 -0.98
CA SER A 195 -8.52 16.45 -0.73
C SER A 195 -9.13 17.79 -1.21
N TYR A 196 -8.34 18.79 -1.47
CA TYR A 196 -8.77 20.10 -1.99
C TYR A 196 -8.95 20.13 -3.50
N SER A 197 -8.49 19.09 -4.21
CA SER A 197 -8.60 19.01 -5.66
C SER A 197 -10.05 18.78 -6.10
N GLU A 198 -10.37 19.27 -7.27
CA GLU A 198 -11.58 18.95 -8.00
C GLU A 198 -11.30 17.92 -9.09
N THR A 199 -12.34 17.26 -9.57
CA THR A 199 -12.25 16.17 -10.55
C THR A 199 -11.56 16.61 -11.85
N ASP A 200 -11.74 17.85 -12.31
CA ASP A 200 -11.11 18.38 -13.53
C ASP A 200 -9.57 18.45 -13.43
N GLU A 201 -9.04 18.80 -12.23
CA GLU A 201 -7.61 18.76 -11.95
C GLU A 201 -7.08 17.32 -12.08
N LEU A 202 -7.79 16.37 -11.49
CA LEU A 202 -7.41 14.95 -11.52
C LEU A 202 -7.47 14.36 -12.93
N ILE A 203 -8.48 14.70 -13.72
CA ILE A 203 -8.58 14.31 -15.14
C ILE A 203 -7.40 14.85 -15.94
N SER A 204 -7.03 16.11 -15.73
CA SER A 204 -5.91 16.74 -16.43
C SER A 204 -4.59 16.03 -16.14
N LEU A 205 -4.32 15.70 -14.89
CA LEU A 205 -3.13 14.94 -14.49
C LEU A 205 -3.18 13.48 -14.95
N ALA A 206 -4.36 12.84 -14.92
CA ALA A 206 -4.54 11.48 -15.42
C ALA A 206 -4.27 11.36 -16.93
N ARG A 207 -4.55 12.41 -17.74
CA ARG A 207 -4.17 12.45 -19.16
C ARG A 207 -2.65 12.42 -19.31
N VAL A 208 -1.90 13.16 -18.49
CA VAL A 208 -0.42 13.09 -18.48
C VAL A 208 0.05 11.66 -18.14
N VAL A 209 -0.57 11.01 -17.14
CA VAL A 209 -0.27 9.61 -16.80
C VAL A 209 -0.54 8.68 -17.98
N ARG A 210 -1.65 8.88 -18.68
CA ARG A 210 -2.04 8.07 -19.86
C ARG A 210 -1.03 8.20 -21.01
N GLU A 211 -0.57 9.42 -21.31
CA GLU A 211 0.44 9.69 -22.35
C GLU A 211 1.74 8.93 -22.11
N HIS A 212 2.07 8.68 -20.83
CA HIS A 212 3.23 7.92 -20.40
C HIS A 212 2.93 6.44 -20.12
N ASP A 213 1.75 5.92 -20.51
CA ASP A 213 1.31 4.54 -20.25
C ASP A 213 1.37 4.16 -18.74
N GLY A 214 1.09 5.11 -17.86
CA GLY A 214 1.08 4.97 -16.40
C GLY A 214 -0.22 4.39 -15.86
N ILE A 215 -0.32 4.40 -14.52
CA ILE A 215 -1.50 4.02 -13.77
C ILE A 215 -1.85 5.12 -12.75
N VAL A 216 -3.13 5.40 -12.55
CA VAL A 216 -3.62 6.22 -11.43
C VAL A 216 -4.08 5.28 -10.32
N VAL A 217 -3.49 5.39 -9.14
CA VAL A 217 -3.81 4.61 -7.94
C VAL A 217 -4.44 5.55 -6.91
N ALA A 218 -5.58 5.21 -6.33
CA ALA A 218 -6.34 6.17 -5.54
C ALA A 218 -6.92 5.64 -4.23
N HIS A 219 -6.52 6.25 -3.12
CA HIS A 219 -7.38 6.35 -1.95
C HIS A 219 -8.52 7.30 -2.30
N ILE A 220 -9.74 6.79 -2.43
CA ILE A 220 -10.90 7.53 -2.89
C ILE A 220 -11.36 8.58 -1.87
N ARG A 221 -12.12 9.56 -2.33
CA ARG A 221 -12.53 10.74 -1.54
C ARG A 221 -13.40 10.43 -0.34
N ASN A 222 -14.14 9.33 -0.36
CA ASN A 222 -15.00 8.90 0.73
C ASN A 222 -15.20 7.38 0.68
N GLU A 223 -15.01 6.71 1.80
CA GLU A 223 -15.21 5.26 1.98
C GLU A 223 -16.41 4.94 2.88
N GLN A 224 -17.23 5.95 3.17
CA GLN A 224 -18.39 5.90 4.04
C GLN A 224 -19.70 6.18 3.24
N GLU A 225 -20.50 7.14 3.69
CA GLU A 225 -21.84 7.43 3.14
C GLU A 225 -21.80 7.80 1.66
N ARG A 226 -20.75 8.50 1.22
CA ARG A 226 -20.57 9.00 -0.14
C ARG A 226 -19.60 8.15 -0.97
N GLN A 227 -19.46 6.88 -0.63
CA GLN A 227 -18.56 5.96 -1.33
C GLN A 227 -18.92 5.84 -2.83
N PHE A 228 -20.21 5.76 -3.14
CA PHE A 228 -20.64 5.58 -4.53
C PHE A 228 -20.34 6.81 -5.40
N GLU A 229 -20.44 8.02 -4.84
CA GLU A 229 -20.01 9.24 -5.53
C GLU A 229 -18.49 9.26 -5.73
N ALA A 230 -17.73 8.80 -4.72
CA ALA A 230 -16.28 8.72 -4.83
C ALA A 230 -15.83 7.67 -5.87
N LEU A 231 -16.54 6.55 -5.99
CA LEU A 231 -16.31 5.57 -7.06
C LEU A 231 -16.66 6.16 -8.44
N GLU A 232 -17.77 6.89 -8.56
CA GLU A 232 -18.16 7.56 -9.80
C GLU A 232 -17.13 8.62 -10.23
N GLU A 233 -16.52 9.34 -9.27
CA GLU A 233 -15.41 10.26 -9.54
C GLU A 233 -14.23 9.50 -10.21
N MET A 234 -13.84 8.34 -9.68
CA MET A 234 -12.75 7.54 -10.24
C MET A 234 -13.09 6.98 -11.63
N MET A 235 -14.33 6.52 -11.84
CA MET A 235 -14.80 6.05 -13.14
C MET A 235 -14.83 7.20 -14.16
N THR A 236 -15.24 8.41 -13.74
CA THR A 236 -15.21 9.62 -14.58
C THR A 236 -13.78 9.98 -14.97
N ILE A 237 -12.82 9.93 -14.02
CA ILE A 237 -11.41 10.16 -14.34
C ILE A 237 -10.92 9.14 -15.36
N GLY A 238 -11.24 7.85 -15.19
CA GLY A 238 -10.89 6.79 -16.16
C GLY A 238 -11.50 7.01 -17.54
N ARG A 239 -12.78 7.34 -17.59
CA ARG A 239 -13.54 7.59 -18.83
C ARG A 239 -12.97 8.79 -19.61
N GLU A 240 -12.75 9.91 -18.93
CA GLU A 240 -12.34 11.17 -19.56
C GLU A 240 -10.85 11.24 -19.92
N SER A 241 -10.00 10.49 -19.22
CA SER A 241 -8.56 10.46 -19.46
C SER A 241 -8.10 9.26 -20.30
N GLY A 242 -8.88 8.16 -20.31
CA GLY A 242 -8.46 6.88 -20.88
C GLY A 242 -7.33 6.21 -20.09
N CYS A 243 -7.06 6.65 -18.87
CA CYS A 243 -6.00 6.12 -18.03
C CYS A 243 -6.46 4.85 -17.30
N ARG A 244 -5.52 3.95 -17.02
CA ARG A 244 -5.74 2.81 -16.11
C ARG A 244 -5.97 3.32 -14.70
N ILE A 245 -7.04 2.86 -14.05
CA ILE A 245 -7.41 3.24 -12.68
C ILE A 245 -7.24 2.03 -11.75
N HIS A 246 -6.66 2.28 -10.58
CA HIS A 246 -6.59 1.31 -9.51
C HIS A 246 -7.09 1.94 -8.21
N ILE A 247 -8.12 1.36 -7.62
CA ILE A 247 -8.67 1.86 -6.35
C ILE A 247 -7.90 1.18 -5.22
N SER A 248 -7.25 1.98 -4.39
CA SER A 248 -6.54 1.51 -3.20
C SER A 248 -7.52 0.95 -2.18
N HIS A 249 -7.17 -0.19 -1.57
CA HIS A 249 -7.82 -0.78 -0.39
C HIS A 249 -9.35 -0.58 -0.34
N LEU A 250 -10.05 -0.94 -1.44
CA LEU A 250 -11.51 -0.73 -1.57
C LEU A 250 -12.27 -1.30 -0.37
N LYS A 251 -12.95 -0.47 0.40
CA LYS A 251 -13.69 -0.85 1.59
C LYS A 251 -14.94 -0.01 1.81
N CYS A 252 -15.87 -0.54 2.59
CA CYS A 252 -17.03 0.17 3.11
C CYS A 252 -16.83 0.35 4.62
N THR A 253 -16.60 1.59 5.07
CA THR A 253 -16.31 1.85 6.47
C THR A 253 -17.51 2.44 7.22
N GLY A 254 -17.64 2.06 8.50
CA GLY A 254 -18.74 2.48 9.37
C GLY A 254 -19.98 1.59 9.27
N ARG A 255 -20.63 1.34 10.40
CA ARG A 255 -21.77 0.39 10.51
C ARG A 255 -22.92 0.70 9.55
N GLY A 256 -23.18 1.97 9.26
CA GLY A 256 -24.21 2.41 8.31
C GLY A 256 -23.91 2.07 6.84
N ASN A 257 -22.68 1.63 6.56
CA ASN A 257 -22.21 1.30 5.22
C ASN A 257 -21.93 -0.19 5.01
N TRP A 258 -22.04 -1.01 6.06
CA TRP A 258 -21.88 -2.46 5.96
C TRP A 258 -22.90 -3.05 5.00
N GLY A 259 -22.47 -4.02 4.19
CA GLY A 259 -23.28 -4.66 3.15
C GLY A 259 -23.37 -3.86 1.84
N LYS A 260 -22.62 -2.77 1.68
CA LYS A 260 -22.59 -2.01 0.42
C LYS A 260 -21.57 -2.51 -0.59
N MET A 261 -20.65 -3.39 -0.21
CA MET A 261 -19.60 -3.90 -1.09
C MET A 261 -20.13 -4.55 -2.38
N PRO A 262 -21.17 -5.41 -2.35
CA PRO A 262 -21.72 -5.98 -3.59
C PRO A 262 -22.11 -4.91 -4.61
N LYS A 263 -22.76 -3.83 -4.17
CA LYS A 263 -23.15 -2.71 -5.05
C LYS A 263 -21.95 -1.88 -5.53
N ALA A 264 -20.92 -1.74 -4.70
CA ALA A 264 -19.67 -1.10 -5.12
C ALA A 264 -19.00 -1.89 -6.24
N LEU A 265 -18.94 -3.21 -6.10
CA LEU A 265 -18.36 -4.12 -7.10
C LEU A 265 -19.17 -4.13 -8.41
N GLU A 266 -20.51 -4.17 -8.33
CA GLU A 266 -21.40 -4.03 -9.51
C GLU A 266 -21.10 -2.75 -10.30
N LYS A 267 -20.86 -1.63 -9.62
CA LYS A 267 -20.46 -0.37 -10.31
C LYS A 267 -19.13 -0.51 -11.03
N LEU A 268 -18.15 -1.21 -10.44
CA LEU A 268 -16.86 -1.44 -11.10
C LEU A 268 -17.00 -2.40 -12.30
N GLU A 269 -17.86 -3.40 -12.23
CA GLU A 269 -18.17 -4.30 -13.35
C GLU A 269 -18.78 -3.51 -14.53
N HIS A 270 -19.75 -2.65 -14.25
CA HIS A 270 -20.31 -1.75 -15.27
C HIS A 270 -19.26 -0.83 -15.88
N ALA A 271 -18.35 -0.29 -15.09
CA ALA A 271 -17.25 0.52 -15.61
C ALA A 271 -16.35 -0.27 -16.58
N VAL A 272 -16.07 -1.55 -16.28
CA VAL A 272 -15.32 -2.44 -17.18
C VAL A 272 -16.13 -2.69 -18.47
N GLU A 273 -17.44 -2.92 -18.39
CA GLU A 273 -18.33 -3.07 -19.56
C GLU A 273 -18.35 -1.81 -20.43
N GLU A 274 -18.23 -0.61 -19.84
CA GLU A 274 -18.07 0.67 -20.55
C GLU A 274 -16.67 0.85 -21.17
N GLY A 275 -15.73 -0.09 -20.94
CA GLY A 275 -14.37 -0.05 -21.46
C GLY A 275 -13.38 0.73 -20.59
N ILE A 276 -13.72 1.04 -19.33
CA ILE A 276 -12.81 1.66 -18.39
C ILE A 276 -11.88 0.57 -17.80
N ASP A 277 -10.58 0.76 -17.93
CA ASP A 277 -9.58 -0.14 -17.35
C ASP A 277 -9.42 0.14 -15.85
N ILE A 278 -10.22 -0.54 -15.02
CA ILE A 278 -10.30 -0.34 -13.58
C ILE A 278 -10.06 -1.63 -12.80
N SER A 279 -9.42 -1.53 -11.64
CA SER A 279 -9.16 -2.61 -10.69
C SER A 279 -9.07 -2.04 -9.27
N PHE A 280 -8.89 -2.90 -8.27
CA PHE A 280 -8.69 -2.46 -6.90
C PHE A 280 -7.79 -3.43 -6.13
N ASP A 281 -7.21 -2.95 -5.04
CA ASP A 281 -6.60 -3.80 -4.02
C ASP A 281 -7.43 -3.80 -2.72
N GLN A 282 -7.18 -4.80 -1.87
CA GLN A 282 -7.72 -4.91 -0.53
C GLN A 282 -6.84 -5.84 0.31
N TYR A 283 -6.71 -5.54 1.59
CA TYR A 283 -6.10 -6.41 2.61
C TYR A 283 -7.17 -7.25 3.35
N PRO A 284 -6.85 -8.45 3.83
CA PRO A 284 -7.80 -9.40 4.42
C PRO A 284 -8.06 -9.15 5.92
N TYR A 285 -8.43 -7.93 6.30
CA TYR A 285 -8.70 -7.51 7.69
C TYR A 285 -9.87 -6.55 7.78
N THR A 286 -10.48 -6.45 8.96
CA THR A 286 -11.71 -5.69 9.24
C THR A 286 -11.47 -4.34 9.91
N ALA A 287 -10.24 -3.88 9.97
CA ALA A 287 -9.89 -2.54 10.42
C ALA A 287 -8.99 -1.83 9.41
N SER A 288 -8.95 -0.52 9.47
CA SER A 288 -8.00 0.32 8.73
C SER A 288 -7.01 1.00 9.68
N CYS A 289 -5.93 1.57 9.13
CA CYS A 289 -4.93 2.29 9.91
C CYS A 289 -4.45 3.49 9.11
N THR A 290 -4.55 4.69 9.71
CA THR A 290 -4.07 5.94 9.12
C THR A 290 -3.92 7.02 10.21
N THR A 291 -3.63 8.28 9.82
CA THR A 291 -3.49 9.38 10.78
C THR A 291 -4.81 9.71 11.49
N LEU A 292 -4.72 10.11 12.77
CA LEU A 292 -5.89 10.54 13.56
C LEU A 292 -6.53 11.82 12.99
N SER A 293 -5.76 12.62 12.26
CA SER A 293 -6.22 13.86 11.63
C SER A 293 -7.30 13.67 10.56
N VAL A 294 -7.51 12.43 10.04
CA VAL A 294 -8.64 12.15 9.13
C VAL A 294 -10.02 12.29 9.78
N LEU A 295 -10.08 12.39 11.11
CA LEU A 295 -11.29 12.71 11.84
C LEU A 295 -11.66 14.20 11.75
N LEU A 296 -10.69 15.06 11.40
CA LEU A 296 -10.90 16.49 11.21
C LEU A 296 -11.52 16.80 9.84
N PRO A 297 -12.36 17.82 9.72
CA PRO A 297 -12.76 18.32 8.42
C PRO A 297 -11.53 18.93 7.70
N SER A 298 -11.43 18.74 6.39
CA SER A 298 -10.25 19.15 5.62
C SER A 298 -9.89 20.64 5.73
N TRP A 299 -10.91 21.51 5.89
CA TRP A 299 -10.71 22.96 6.09
C TRP A 299 -9.96 23.27 7.40
N ALA A 300 -10.12 22.44 8.44
CA ALA A 300 -9.49 22.68 9.74
C ALA A 300 -7.96 22.62 9.67
N VAL A 301 -7.41 21.82 8.78
CA VAL A 301 -5.95 21.61 8.63
C VAL A 301 -5.34 22.36 7.44
N GLU A 302 -6.07 23.26 6.79
CA GLU A 302 -5.51 24.16 5.79
C GLU A 302 -4.35 24.99 6.38
N GLY A 303 -3.23 25.05 5.66
CA GLY A 303 -1.99 25.67 6.16
C GLY A 303 -1.20 24.79 7.13
N GLY A 304 -1.53 23.50 7.22
CA GLY A 304 -0.86 22.52 8.09
C GLY A 304 -1.03 22.81 9.58
N TRP A 305 -0.07 22.37 10.40
CA TRP A 305 -0.10 22.55 11.85
C TRP A 305 -0.32 24.01 12.29
N LYS A 306 0.38 24.97 11.66
CA LYS A 306 0.23 26.40 12.02
C LYS A 306 -1.18 26.91 11.74
N GLY A 307 -1.77 26.53 10.61
CA GLY A 307 -3.14 26.87 10.26
C GLY A 307 -4.14 26.30 11.25
N PHE A 308 -4.00 25.03 11.60
CA PHE A 308 -4.83 24.35 12.59
C PHE A 308 -4.75 25.03 13.98
N GLN A 309 -3.54 25.28 14.48
CA GLN A 309 -3.33 25.94 15.77
C GLN A 309 -3.97 27.33 15.82
N ASN A 310 -3.86 28.13 14.76
CA ASN A 310 -4.48 29.44 14.70
C ASN A 310 -6.02 29.38 14.77
N ARG A 311 -6.63 28.38 14.11
CA ARG A 311 -8.09 28.18 14.13
C ARG A 311 -8.63 27.82 15.51
N LEU A 312 -7.85 27.11 16.32
CA LEU A 312 -8.25 26.75 17.69
C LEU A 312 -8.30 27.95 18.65
N ASN A 313 -7.72 29.09 18.29
CA ASN A 313 -7.81 30.32 19.09
C ASN A 313 -9.18 30.99 19.02
N ASP A 314 -9.99 30.67 17.99
CA ASP A 314 -11.38 31.13 17.88
C ASP A 314 -12.32 30.09 18.52
N PRO A 315 -13.06 30.45 19.59
CA PRO A 315 -13.92 29.51 20.30
C PRO A 315 -15.01 28.88 19.44
N GLN A 316 -15.58 29.62 18.49
CA GLN A 316 -16.65 29.12 17.62
C GLN A 316 -16.09 28.09 16.62
N THR A 317 -14.91 28.34 16.07
CA THR A 317 -14.21 27.41 15.18
C THR A 317 -13.80 26.14 15.94
N ARG A 318 -13.31 26.28 17.18
CA ARG A 318 -12.98 25.13 18.03
C ARG A 318 -14.20 24.25 18.31
N GLU A 319 -15.35 24.85 18.61
CA GLU A 319 -16.61 24.11 18.81
C GLU A 319 -17.03 23.35 17.53
N SER A 320 -16.90 23.99 16.37
CA SER A 320 -17.18 23.34 15.06
C SER A 320 -16.24 22.16 14.80
N ILE A 321 -14.97 22.26 15.18
CA ILE A 321 -13.98 21.17 15.08
C ILE A 321 -14.38 20.00 15.99
N LEU A 322 -14.76 20.26 17.24
CA LEU A 322 -15.21 19.23 18.18
C LEU A 322 -16.46 18.50 17.69
N ALA A 323 -17.45 19.25 17.16
CA ALA A 323 -18.64 18.65 16.58
C ALA A 323 -18.30 17.72 15.41
N SER A 324 -17.38 18.14 14.52
CA SER A 324 -16.90 17.32 13.40
C SER A 324 -16.13 16.08 13.85
N LEU A 325 -15.29 16.20 14.88
CA LEU A 325 -14.57 15.06 15.46
C LEU A 325 -15.55 14.01 16.01
N LYS A 326 -16.57 14.46 16.74
CA LYS A 326 -17.62 13.59 17.29
C LYS A 326 -18.34 12.84 16.18
N GLU A 327 -18.87 13.56 15.17
CA GLU A 327 -19.58 12.98 14.02
C GLU A 327 -18.70 11.97 13.27
N SER A 328 -17.43 12.33 13.00
CA SER A 328 -16.49 11.46 12.29
C SER A 328 -16.15 10.19 13.06
N MET A 329 -16.02 10.25 14.39
CA MET A 329 -15.83 9.07 15.24
C MET A 329 -17.09 8.18 15.26
N GLU A 330 -18.26 8.78 15.42
CA GLU A 330 -19.54 8.05 15.40
C GLU A 330 -19.73 7.30 14.07
N GLY A 331 -19.41 7.95 12.95
CA GLY A 331 -19.43 7.34 11.62
C GLY A 331 -18.48 6.15 11.47
N ARG A 332 -17.44 6.05 12.29
CA ARG A 332 -16.47 4.95 12.31
C ARG A 332 -16.70 3.91 13.42
N GLY A 333 -17.82 3.96 14.11
CA GLY A 333 -18.16 2.97 15.16
C GLY A 333 -17.92 3.46 16.59
N GLY A 334 -17.63 4.75 16.78
CA GLY A 334 -17.45 5.39 18.08
C GLY A 334 -16.01 5.39 18.58
N ALA A 335 -15.78 6.05 19.73
CA ALA A 335 -14.45 6.25 20.30
C ALA A 335 -13.74 4.95 20.67
N SER A 336 -14.46 3.91 21.09
CA SER A 336 -13.91 2.57 21.39
C SER A 336 -13.34 1.85 20.17
N SER A 337 -13.78 2.25 18.96
CA SER A 337 -13.28 1.69 17.69
C SER A 337 -12.00 2.33 17.19
N VAL A 338 -11.50 3.40 17.84
CA VAL A 338 -10.30 4.15 17.43
C VAL A 338 -9.18 3.88 18.42
N VAL A 339 -8.19 3.08 18.02
CA VAL A 339 -7.04 2.68 18.84
C VAL A 339 -5.80 3.45 18.40
N ILE A 340 -5.09 4.08 19.33
CA ILE A 340 -3.86 4.83 19.04
C ILE A 340 -2.74 3.87 18.68
N ALA A 341 -2.18 4.02 17.48
CA ALA A 341 -1.13 3.16 16.95
C ALA A 341 0.28 3.75 17.12
N SER A 342 0.39 5.09 17.10
CA SER A 342 1.68 5.77 17.29
C SER A 342 1.48 7.23 17.68
N VAL A 343 2.39 7.72 18.50
CA VAL A 343 2.55 9.13 18.90
C VAL A 343 4.03 9.54 18.74
N GLN A 344 4.33 10.84 18.84
CA GLN A 344 5.70 11.32 18.66
C GLN A 344 6.37 11.73 19.98
N SER A 345 5.57 12.13 20.99
CA SER A 345 6.07 12.60 22.28
C SER A 345 6.23 11.44 23.29
N GLU A 346 7.22 11.54 24.17
CA GLU A 346 7.42 10.57 25.26
C GLU A 346 6.25 10.59 26.26
N GLU A 347 5.65 11.75 26.48
CA GLU A 347 4.54 11.96 27.42
C GLU A 347 3.30 11.12 27.04
N ASN A 348 3.05 10.93 25.75
CA ASN A 348 1.89 10.21 25.25
C ASN A 348 2.16 8.73 24.92
N GLN A 349 3.40 8.24 25.09
CA GLN A 349 3.76 6.84 24.79
C GLN A 349 2.86 5.81 25.50
N GLY A 350 2.45 6.10 26.73
CA GLY A 350 1.54 5.24 27.51
C GLY A 350 0.11 5.15 26.95
N LEU A 351 -0.22 5.89 25.89
CA LEU A 351 -1.52 5.87 25.19
C LEU A 351 -1.53 4.93 23.98
N VAL A 352 -0.35 4.50 23.51
CA VAL A 352 -0.24 3.56 22.39
C VAL A 352 -0.89 2.22 22.77
N GLY A 353 -1.75 1.69 21.90
CA GLY A 353 -2.57 0.51 22.14
C GLY A 353 -3.88 0.76 22.88
N LYS A 354 -4.12 1.97 23.42
CA LYS A 354 -5.42 2.33 24.04
C LYS A 354 -6.38 2.91 23.00
N ASN A 355 -7.68 2.70 23.21
CA ASN A 355 -8.71 3.36 22.42
C ASN A 355 -9.08 4.74 22.98
N LEU A 356 -9.72 5.59 22.17
CA LEU A 356 -10.09 6.95 22.56
C LEU A 356 -11.10 7.02 23.70
N GLU A 357 -11.96 6.01 23.88
CA GLU A 357 -12.92 5.97 24.99
C GLU A 357 -12.20 5.79 26.33
N ASP A 358 -11.23 4.90 26.41
CA ASP A 358 -10.42 4.69 27.61
C ASP A 358 -9.54 5.92 27.91
N ILE A 359 -8.93 6.52 26.88
CA ILE A 359 -8.14 7.75 27.03
C ILE A 359 -9.00 8.91 27.53
N SER A 360 -10.23 9.07 27.01
CA SER A 360 -11.16 10.11 27.44
C SER A 360 -11.54 9.94 28.91
N ARG A 361 -11.78 8.70 29.34
CA ARG A 361 -12.09 8.36 30.73
C ARG A 361 -10.91 8.66 31.65
N ASP A 362 -9.71 8.25 31.26
CA ASP A 362 -8.47 8.47 32.04
C ASP A 362 -8.18 9.99 32.19
N ARG A 363 -8.49 10.79 31.16
CA ARG A 363 -8.30 12.26 31.17
C ARG A 363 -9.48 13.04 31.78
N GLY A 364 -10.63 12.40 32.02
CA GLY A 364 -11.83 13.04 32.54
C GLY A 364 -12.45 14.05 31.57
N VAL A 365 -12.36 13.83 30.27
CA VAL A 365 -12.89 14.68 29.19
C VAL A 365 -13.76 13.87 28.23
N SER A 366 -14.47 14.54 27.30
CA SER A 366 -15.20 13.82 26.25
C SER A 366 -14.24 13.18 25.23
N PRO A 367 -14.68 12.15 24.48
CA PRO A 367 -13.82 11.51 23.46
C PRO A 367 -13.32 12.47 22.38
N GLU A 368 -14.16 13.41 21.92
CA GLU A 368 -13.77 14.44 20.94
C GLU A 368 -12.75 15.42 21.51
N GLU A 369 -12.84 15.76 22.80
CA GLU A 369 -11.82 16.56 23.48
C GLU A 369 -10.51 15.76 23.63
N ALA A 370 -10.57 14.48 23.99
CA ALA A 370 -9.39 13.63 24.07
C ALA A 370 -8.66 13.52 22.71
N ALA A 371 -9.42 13.34 21.62
CA ALA A 371 -8.88 13.33 20.26
C ALA A 371 -8.26 14.68 19.89
N LEU A 372 -8.93 15.80 20.19
CA LEU A 372 -8.39 17.14 19.94
C LEU A 372 -7.12 17.41 20.73
N HIS A 373 -7.05 17.03 22.01
CA HIS A 373 -5.87 17.18 22.85
C HIS A 373 -4.68 16.43 22.23
N LEU A 374 -4.87 15.16 21.82
CA LEU A 374 -3.83 14.37 21.15
C LEU A 374 -3.36 15.02 19.86
N LEU A 375 -4.28 15.49 19.00
CA LEU A 375 -3.95 16.16 17.76
C LEU A 375 -3.14 17.45 17.99
N VAL A 376 -3.39 18.16 19.09
CA VAL A 376 -2.65 19.37 19.47
C VAL A 376 -1.27 19.01 20.05
N GLU A 377 -1.23 18.13 21.02
CA GLU A 377 0.00 17.69 21.72
C GLU A 377 1.01 17.10 20.72
N GLU A 378 0.54 16.31 19.78
CA GLU A 378 1.34 15.60 18.79
C GLU A 378 1.48 16.38 17.44
N LYS A 379 0.97 17.58 17.35
CA LYS A 379 1.05 18.42 16.13
C LYS A 379 0.51 17.70 14.89
N LEU A 380 -0.68 17.09 15.00
CA LEU A 380 -1.36 16.27 14.00
C LEU A 380 -0.68 14.93 13.66
N ARG A 381 0.42 14.55 14.30
CA ARG A 381 1.24 13.38 13.96
C ARG A 381 0.90 12.16 14.83
N VAL A 382 -0.37 11.81 14.89
CA VAL A 382 -0.89 10.60 15.56
C VAL A 382 -1.37 9.63 14.50
N VAL A 383 -1.05 8.35 14.64
CA VAL A 383 -1.59 7.26 13.83
C VAL A 383 -2.57 6.45 14.67
N ALA A 384 -3.67 6.02 14.06
CA ALA A 384 -4.70 5.24 14.73
C ALA A 384 -5.21 4.09 13.85
N ILE A 385 -5.65 3.01 14.51
CA ILE A 385 -6.37 1.88 13.92
C ILE A 385 -7.86 2.12 14.12
N TYR A 386 -8.66 1.88 13.08
CA TYR A 386 -10.09 2.10 13.06
C TYR A 386 -10.84 0.78 12.82
N HIS A 387 -11.50 0.26 13.84
CA HIS A 387 -12.31 -0.96 13.77
C HIS A 387 -13.71 -0.65 13.22
N ALA A 388 -13.81 -0.44 11.91
CA ALA A 388 -15.00 0.10 11.26
C ALA A 388 -15.47 -0.68 10.03
N MET A 389 -14.87 -1.83 9.73
CA MET A 389 -15.18 -2.65 8.55
C MET A 389 -15.91 -3.92 8.94
N TRP A 390 -16.61 -4.51 8.00
CA TRP A 390 -17.36 -5.75 8.16
C TRP A 390 -16.74 -6.89 7.36
N GLU A 391 -16.63 -8.08 7.98
CA GLU A 391 -15.91 -9.20 7.37
C GLU A 391 -16.56 -9.68 6.07
N GLU A 392 -17.89 -9.70 6.00
CA GLU A 392 -18.60 -10.12 4.78
C GLU A 392 -18.31 -9.17 3.59
N ASP A 393 -18.19 -7.87 3.84
CA ASP A 393 -17.77 -6.93 2.79
C ASP A 393 -16.34 -7.20 2.31
N VAL A 394 -15.42 -7.56 3.22
CA VAL A 394 -14.06 -7.98 2.88
C VAL A 394 -14.08 -9.27 2.05
N GLU A 395 -14.92 -10.25 2.43
CA GLU A 395 -15.09 -11.49 1.66
C GLU A 395 -15.60 -11.25 0.24
N TYR A 396 -16.57 -10.34 0.06
CA TYR A 396 -17.05 -9.96 -1.27
C TYR A 396 -15.93 -9.38 -2.12
N ALA A 397 -15.14 -8.45 -1.56
CA ALA A 397 -13.98 -7.88 -2.25
C ALA A 397 -12.95 -8.96 -2.61
N MET A 398 -12.61 -9.85 -1.67
CA MET A 398 -11.64 -10.94 -1.88
C MET A 398 -12.06 -11.92 -2.99
N ARG A 399 -13.35 -12.16 -3.20
CA ARG A 399 -13.85 -13.05 -4.27
C ARG A 399 -13.82 -12.42 -5.65
N HIS A 400 -13.78 -11.12 -5.75
CA HIS A 400 -13.98 -10.41 -7.01
C HIS A 400 -12.78 -10.51 -7.95
N SER A 401 -13.02 -10.66 -9.26
CA SER A 401 -11.97 -10.86 -10.28
C SER A 401 -11.03 -9.66 -10.49
N LEU A 402 -11.51 -8.45 -10.22
CA LEU A 402 -10.73 -7.20 -10.31
C LEU A 402 -9.81 -6.97 -9.10
N HIS A 403 -9.90 -7.83 -8.08
CA HIS A 403 -9.13 -7.73 -6.84
C HIS A 403 -7.67 -8.14 -7.05
N THR A 404 -6.76 -7.35 -6.49
CA THR A 404 -5.37 -7.68 -6.20
C THR A 404 -5.09 -7.49 -4.72
N VAL A 405 -3.90 -7.85 -4.24
CA VAL A 405 -3.56 -7.73 -2.82
C VAL A 405 -2.62 -6.55 -2.60
N GLY A 406 -3.04 -5.64 -1.72
CA GLY A 406 -2.19 -4.61 -1.15
C GLY A 406 -2.15 -4.75 0.37
N SER A 407 -0.98 -4.66 0.98
CA SER A 407 -0.88 -4.78 2.44
C SER A 407 -1.33 -3.53 3.17
N ASP A 408 -1.13 -2.37 2.56
CA ASP A 408 -1.32 -1.06 3.20
C ASP A 408 -0.60 -1.00 4.57
N GLY A 409 0.57 -1.68 4.62
CA GLY A 409 1.33 -1.89 5.84
C GLY A 409 2.08 -0.63 6.26
N ILE A 410 1.81 -0.18 7.49
CA ILE A 410 2.45 0.98 8.13
C ILE A 410 3.30 0.48 9.30
N LEU A 411 4.60 0.80 9.29
CA LEU A 411 5.55 0.43 10.35
C LEU A 411 5.56 1.49 11.44
N VAL A 412 4.65 1.37 12.37
CA VAL A 412 4.53 2.22 13.55
C VAL A 412 4.72 1.42 14.83
N GLU A 413 4.62 2.05 15.97
CA GLU A 413 4.92 1.45 17.27
C GLU A 413 3.96 0.30 17.63
N PHE A 414 2.66 0.48 17.42
CA PHE A 414 1.62 -0.54 17.52
C PHE A 414 0.95 -0.72 16.15
N PRO A 415 1.60 -1.48 15.21
CA PRO A 415 1.12 -1.55 13.85
C PRO A 415 -0.19 -2.34 13.75
N HIS A 416 -0.96 -2.07 12.69
CA HIS A 416 -2.06 -2.95 12.30
C HIS A 416 -1.50 -4.32 11.89
N PRO A 417 -2.13 -5.46 12.24
CA PRO A 417 -1.61 -6.81 11.90
C PRO A 417 -1.45 -7.05 10.39
N ARG A 418 -2.13 -6.26 9.51
CA ARG A 418 -1.94 -6.31 8.06
C ARG A 418 -0.50 -6.06 7.63
N THR A 419 0.27 -5.31 8.42
CA THR A 419 1.69 -5.03 8.17
C THR A 419 2.52 -6.32 8.13
N TYR A 420 2.15 -7.32 8.91
CA TYR A 420 2.89 -8.58 9.09
C TYR A 420 2.20 -9.81 8.53
N GLY A 421 0.88 -9.76 8.21
CA GLY A 421 0.10 -10.95 7.95
C GLY A 421 -0.78 -10.93 6.69
N THR A 422 -0.78 -9.89 5.86
CA THR A 422 -1.70 -9.75 4.72
C THR A 422 -1.63 -10.93 3.75
N PHE A 423 -0.47 -11.26 3.23
CA PHE A 423 -0.32 -12.30 2.21
C PHE A 423 -0.56 -13.72 2.76
N PRO A 424 0.04 -14.13 3.89
CA PRO A 424 -0.23 -15.44 4.45
C PRO A 424 -1.68 -15.60 4.91
N ARG A 425 -2.36 -14.53 5.39
CA ARG A 425 -3.77 -14.58 5.78
C ARG A 425 -4.70 -14.87 4.61
N LEU A 426 -4.40 -14.38 3.41
CA LEU A 426 -5.18 -14.73 2.22
C LEU A 426 -5.17 -16.25 2.00
N ILE A 427 -4.02 -16.91 2.19
CA ILE A 427 -3.89 -18.36 2.03
C ILE A 427 -4.49 -19.11 3.23
N SER A 428 -4.12 -18.74 4.46
CA SER A 428 -4.57 -19.46 5.66
C SER A 428 -6.08 -19.32 5.89
N HIS A 429 -6.55 -18.08 5.92
CA HIS A 429 -7.93 -17.80 6.31
C HIS A 429 -8.90 -17.91 5.12
N PHE A 430 -8.61 -17.22 4.00
CA PHE A 430 -9.57 -17.15 2.89
C PHE A 430 -9.53 -18.37 1.95
N CYS A 431 -8.38 -19.03 1.77
CA CYS A 431 -8.34 -20.25 0.97
C CYS A 431 -8.59 -21.48 1.83
N ARG A 432 -7.79 -21.71 2.89
CA ARG A 432 -7.80 -22.96 3.63
C ARG A 432 -8.98 -23.07 4.61
N GLU A 433 -9.24 -22.04 5.44
CA GLU A 433 -10.29 -22.10 6.46
C GLU A 433 -11.68 -21.84 5.88
N LYS A 434 -11.83 -20.77 5.08
CA LYS A 434 -13.12 -20.36 4.51
C LYS A 434 -13.43 -20.95 3.14
N SER A 435 -12.45 -21.51 2.43
CA SER A 435 -12.60 -22.05 1.07
C SER A 435 -13.22 -21.05 0.08
N LEU A 436 -12.92 -19.76 0.23
CA LEU A 436 -13.46 -18.70 -0.63
C LEU A 436 -12.72 -18.58 -1.97
N LEU A 437 -11.46 -18.98 -2.00
CA LEU A 437 -10.59 -18.99 -3.17
C LEU A 437 -9.85 -20.30 -3.25
N SER A 438 -9.53 -20.76 -4.46
CA SER A 438 -8.50 -21.78 -4.63
C SER A 438 -7.11 -21.20 -4.34
N LEU A 439 -6.14 -22.05 -4.03
CA LEU A 439 -4.76 -21.60 -3.82
C LEU A 439 -4.19 -20.96 -5.09
N GLU A 440 -4.47 -21.51 -6.26
CA GLU A 440 -4.02 -21.00 -7.56
C GLU A 440 -4.55 -19.60 -7.83
N GLU A 441 -5.84 -19.35 -7.54
CA GLU A 441 -6.43 -18.03 -7.72
C GLU A 441 -5.88 -17.02 -6.70
N ALA A 442 -5.69 -17.41 -5.44
CA ALA A 442 -5.07 -16.54 -4.44
C ALA A 442 -3.63 -16.16 -4.85
N ILE A 443 -2.83 -17.13 -5.29
CA ILE A 443 -1.46 -16.85 -5.79
C ILE A 443 -1.52 -15.92 -7.00
N ARG A 444 -2.42 -16.15 -7.97
CA ARG A 444 -2.59 -15.24 -9.13
C ARG A 444 -2.83 -13.80 -8.71
N ARG A 445 -3.69 -13.56 -7.71
CA ARG A 445 -4.02 -12.21 -7.20
C ARG A 445 -2.89 -11.53 -6.45
N MET A 446 -1.94 -12.29 -5.97
CA MET A 446 -0.72 -11.80 -5.30
C MET A 446 0.48 -11.69 -6.25
N THR A 447 0.38 -12.16 -7.51
CA THR A 447 1.53 -12.30 -8.41
C THR A 447 1.26 -11.78 -9.82
N SER A 448 0.67 -12.59 -10.73
CA SER A 448 0.48 -12.19 -12.13
C SER A 448 -0.56 -11.09 -12.31
N ALA A 449 -1.61 -11.03 -11.50
CA ALA A 449 -2.61 -9.98 -11.60
C ALA A 449 -2.01 -8.59 -11.32
N PRO A 450 -1.29 -8.35 -10.19
CA PRO A 450 -0.58 -7.10 -9.99
C PRO A 450 0.52 -6.87 -11.04
N ALA A 451 1.25 -7.90 -11.47
CA ALA A 451 2.25 -7.76 -12.52
C ALA A 451 1.64 -7.24 -13.84
N GLN A 452 0.46 -7.72 -14.24
CA GLN A 452 -0.26 -7.24 -15.40
C GLN A 452 -0.73 -5.77 -15.24
N ARG A 453 -1.24 -5.42 -14.05
CA ARG A 453 -1.66 -4.03 -13.77
C ARG A 453 -0.51 -3.03 -13.89
N LEU A 454 0.70 -3.46 -13.54
CA LEU A 454 1.92 -2.65 -13.53
C LEU A 454 2.77 -2.84 -14.80
N ASN A 455 2.30 -3.62 -15.79
CA ASN A 455 3.07 -3.97 -17.01
C ASN A 455 4.44 -4.61 -16.72
N LEU A 456 4.55 -5.44 -15.67
CA LEU A 456 5.77 -6.16 -15.33
C LEU A 456 5.86 -7.45 -16.17
N GLY A 457 6.24 -7.34 -17.43
CA GLY A 457 6.22 -8.46 -18.38
C GLY A 457 7.08 -9.68 -18.01
N ASN A 458 8.11 -9.48 -17.17
CA ASN A 458 9.08 -10.51 -16.80
C ASN A 458 8.99 -10.96 -15.32
N ARG A 459 7.87 -10.72 -14.61
CA ARG A 459 7.70 -11.09 -13.20
C ARG A 459 6.29 -11.65 -12.93
N GLY A 460 6.08 -12.21 -11.74
CA GLY A 460 4.77 -12.65 -11.23
C GLY A 460 4.29 -14.00 -11.74
N ARG A 461 5.17 -14.80 -12.40
CA ARG A 461 4.86 -16.16 -12.84
C ARG A 461 6.08 -17.07 -12.84
N ILE A 462 5.86 -18.39 -12.78
CA ILE A 462 6.91 -19.39 -12.92
C ILE A 462 6.93 -19.89 -14.36
N GLU A 463 7.85 -19.33 -15.14
CA GLU A 463 8.04 -19.63 -16.55
C GLU A 463 9.52 -19.44 -16.93
N PRO A 464 10.10 -20.26 -17.85
CA PRO A 464 11.45 -20.03 -18.34
C PRO A 464 11.63 -18.64 -18.95
N GLY A 465 12.72 -17.95 -18.60
CA GLY A 465 13.04 -16.59 -19.05
C GLY A 465 12.49 -15.47 -18.18
N VAL A 466 11.69 -15.78 -17.17
CA VAL A 466 11.15 -14.80 -16.20
C VAL A 466 12.11 -14.65 -15.02
N CYS A 467 12.12 -13.49 -14.38
CA CYS A 467 12.91 -13.24 -13.17
C CYS A 467 12.62 -14.28 -12.10
N ALA A 468 13.65 -14.79 -11.48
CA ALA A 468 13.55 -15.83 -10.46
C ALA A 468 13.21 -15.22 -9.08
N ASP A 469 12.02 -14.63 -8.99
CA ASP A 469 11.35 -14.28 -7.75
C ASP A 469 10.44 -15.46 -7.39
N VAL A 470 10.89 -16.31 -6.49
CA VAL A 470 10.24 -17.60 -6.17
C VAL A 470 10.16 -17.79 -4.66
N ILE A 471 9.04 -18.27 -4.16
CA ILE A 471 8.86 -18.65 -2.76
C ILE A 471 8.60 -20.14 -2.63
N LEU A 472 9.03 -20.70 -1.49
CA LEU A 472 8.70 -22.07 -1.08
C LEU A 472 8.06 -22.04 0.30
N PHE A 473 6.87 -22.58 0.43
CA PHE A 473 6.16 -22.64 1.69
C PHE A 473 5.46 -23.98 1.90
N ASP A 474 5.18 -24.29 3.16
CA ASP A 474 4.35 -25.42 3.56
C ASP A 474 2.88 -25.00 3.45
N PRO A 475 2.06 -25.64 2.60
CA PRO A 475 0.68 -25.24 2.37
C PRO A 475 -0.22 -25.35 3.61
N GLU A 476 0.13 -26.20 4.58
CA GLU A 476 -0.65 -26.39 5.82
C GLU A 476 -0.19 -25.43 6.94
N GLN A 477 1.07 -25.00 6.92
CA GLN A 477 1.67 -24.18 7.99
C GLN A 477 1.82 -22.72 7.64
N PHE A 478 1.77 -22.35 6.35
CA PHE A 478 1.89 -20.96 5.95
C PHE A 478 0.65 -20.17 6.39
N ARG A 479 0.85 -19.33 7.39
CA ARG A 479 -0.21 -18.52 8.03
C ARG A 479 0.31 -17.24 8.64
N ASP A 480 -0.59 -16.28 8.78
CA ASP A 480 -0.41 -15.13 9.64
C ASP A 480 -0.44 -15.55 11.12
N THR A 481 0.36 -14.88 11.92
CA THR A 481 0.44 -15.04 13.38
C THR A 481 0.18 -13.72 14.10
N ALA A 482 0.23 -12.60 13.36
CA ALA A 482 -0.06 -11.28 13.87
C ALA A 482 -1.54 -11.12 14.21
N SER A 483 -1.84 -10.59 15.40
CA SER A 483 -3.20 -10.23 15.85
C SER A 483 -3.29 -8.75 16.20
N TYR A 484 -4.49 -8.27 16.55
CA TYR A 484 -4.64 -6.88 17.04
C TYR A 484 -4.04 -6.68 18.43
N GLU A 485 -3.86 -7.73 19.23
CA GLU A 485 -3.23 -7.71 20.54
C GLU A 485 -1.70 -7.83 20.44
N GLU A 486 -1.21 -8.68 19.54
CA GLU A 486 0.21 -8.94 19.28
C GLU A 486 0.54 -8.74 17.79
N PRO A 487 0.58 -7.50 17.31
CA PRO A 487 0.65 -7.22 15.87
C PRO A 487 2.03 -7.46 15.25
N ARG A 488 3.10 -7.53 16.03
CA ARG A 488 4.49 -7.67 15.54
C ARG A 488 4.95 -9.13 15.52
N GLN A 489 4.16 -10.01 14.86
CA GLN A 489 4.48 -11.42 14.72
C GLN A 489 4.74 -11.76 13.25
N PHE A 490 5.91 -12.34 12.95
CA PHE A 490 6.22 -12.80 11.60
C PHE A 490 5.41 -14.05 11.25
N ALA A 491 5.00 -14.16 9.98
CA ALA A 491 4.30 -15.33 9.46
C ALA A 491 5.12 -16.62 9.65
N SER A 492 4.42 -17.74 9.79
CA SER A 492 5.02 -19.07 9.89
C SER A 492 4.86 -19.88 8.58
N GLY A 493 5.63 -20.95 8.41
CA GLY A 493 5.48 -21.89 7.29
C GLY A 493 6.14 -21.48 5.97
N LEU A 494 6.82 -20.32 5.92
CA LEU A 494 7.63 -19.90 4.77
C LEU A 494 9.07 -20.40 4.94
N HIS A 495 9.60 -21.09 3.93
CA HIS A 495 10.92 -21.70 3.99
C HIS A 495 11.99 -20.97 3.17
N TRP A 496 11.63 -20.56 1.95
CA TRP A 496 12.55 -19.88 1.05
C TRP A 496 11.87 -18.72 0.34
N VAL A 497 12.64 -17.64 0.14
CA VAL A 497 12.27 -16.51 -0.71
C VAL A 497 13.47 -16.18 -1.58
N PHE A 498 13.30 -16.31 -2.88
CA PHE A 498 14.27 -15.87 -3.87
C PHE A 498 13.84 -14.55 -4.47
N VAL A 499 14.76 -13.60 -4.53
CA VAL A 499 14.63 -12.33 -5.24
C VAL A 499 15.73 -12.27 -6.28
N ASN A 500 15.36 -12.11 -7.55
CA ASN A 500 16.31 -12.09 -8.66
C ASN A 500 17.31 -13.25 -8.56
N GLY A 501 16.81 -14.48 -8.31
CA GLY A 501 17.57 -15.71 -8.26
C GLY A 501 18.45 -15.93 -7.03
N LYS A 502 18.40 -15.04 -6.03
CA LYS A 502 19.21 -15.16 -4.81
C LYS A 502 18.28 -15.30 -3.58
N PRO A 503 18.58 -16.25 -2.66
CA PRO A 503 17.70 -16.53 -1.52
C PRO A 503 17.87 -15.47 -0.41
N VAL A 504 16.94 -14.53 -0.29
CA VAL A 504 16.86 -13.55 0.82
C VAL A 504 16.31 -14.18 2.10
N LEU A 505 15.52 -15.27 1.98
CA LEU A 505 15.14 -16.14 3.09
C LEU A 505 15.59 -17.56 2.75
N ARG A 506 16.28 -18.22 3.66
CA ARG A 506 16.76 -19.60 3.54
C ARG A 506 16.39 -20.39 4.78
N GLU A 507 15.61 -21.46 4.61
CA GLU A 507 15.15 -22.33 5.71
C GLU A 507 14.53 -21.53 6.87
N GLY A 508 13.68 -20.54 6.53
CA GLY A 508 13.01 -19.68 7.49
C GLY A 508 13.89 -18.58 8.14
N LYS A 509 15.15 -18.41 7.69
CA LYS A 509 16.07 -17.40 8.22
C LYS A 509 16.45 -16.38 7.15
N VAL A 510 16.26 -15.10 7.44
CA VAL A 510 16.67 -14.00 6.54
C VAL A 510 18.19 -13.98 6.40
N GLN A 511 18.66 -13.78 5.16
CA GLN A 511 20.05 -13.68 4.79
C GLN A 511 20.46 -12.22 4.62
N ASP A 512 21.70 -11.90 4.95
CA ASP A 512 22.28 -10.57 4.72
C ASP A 512 22.79 -10.43 3.27
N ILE A 513 21.86 -10.51 2.32
CA ILE A 513 22.10 -10.27 0.90
C ILE A 513 21.05 -9.30 0.37
N ARG A 514 21.41 -8.51 -0.63
CA ARG A 514 20.62 -7.40 -1.12
C ARG A 514 20.46 -7.46 -2.65
N PRO A 515 19.69 -8.44 -3.17
CA PRO A 515 19.56 -8.66 -4.60
C PRO A 515 18.43 -7.87 -5.25
N GLY A 516 17.67 -7.09 -4.50
CA GLY A 516 16.52 -6.34 -5.01
C GLY A 516 16.95 -5.25 -5.99
N HIS A 517 16.05 -4.91 -6.89
CA HIS A 517 16.24 -3.87 -7.90
C HIS A 517 15.26 -2.74 -7.71
N VAL A 518 15.70 -1.53 -7.99
CA VAL A 518 14.80 -0.40 -8.22
C VAL A 518 14.27 -0.54 -9.65
N ILE A 519 12.99 -0.92 -9.77
CA ILE A 519 12.36 -1.15 -11.06
C ILE A 519 11.81 0.18 -11.58
N LYS A 520 12.34 0.62 -12.70
CA LYS A 520 11.88 1.81 -13.43
C LYS A 520 10.95 1.39 -14.56
N LYS A 521 9.90 2.14 -14.77
CA LYS A 521 8.97 1.90 -15.89
C LYS A 521 9.66 1.90 -17.26
N THR A 522 10.64 2.76 -17.46
CA THR A 522 11.44 2.83 -18.69
C THR A 522 12.20 1.55 -18.99
N SER A 523 12.61 0.78 -17.96
CA SER A 523 13.30 -0.51 -18.11
C SER A 523 12.36 -1.66 -18.52
N LEU A 524 11.04 -1.44 -18.49
CA LEU A 524 10.04 -2.44 -18.85
C LEU A 524 9.68 -2.44 -20.36
N ARG A 525 10.16 -1.43 -21.11
CA ARG A 525 9.91 -1.26 -22.55
C ARG A 525 11.00 -1.91 -23.43
N ALA A 526 12.06 -2.45 -22.84
CA ALA A 526 13.15 -3.15 -23.52
C ALA A 526 12.97 -4.67 -23.49
#